data_5c059291d92a38eeb8e3391fb67cce01
#
_entry.id   5c059291d92a38eeb8e3391fb67cce01
#
_cell.length_a   1.000
_cell.length_b   1.000
_cell.length_c   1.000
_cell.angle_alpha   90.00
_cell.angle_beta   90.00
_cell.angle_gamma   90.00
#
_symmetry.space_group_name_H-M   'P 1'
#
loop_
_entity.id
_entity.type
_entity.pdbx_description
1 polymer ?
#
loop_
_entity_poly.entity_id
_entity_poly.type
_entity_poly.pdbx_seq_one_letter_code
_entity_poly.pdbx_strand_id
1 'polypeptide(L)'
;MLAASLRARCARPNVLRSATVPRIVVSSPVRMPAIRLPSRMYASDSGAQEMAVRDALNSAMEEEMHRDPKVFLMGEEVARYNGAYKVTKGLLDKFGEDRVIDTPITEQGFAGLAVGAAFAGLRPICEFMTFNFAMQAIDQIINSAGKTHYMSAGLVAAPVVFRGPNGAAAGVAAQHSQDYTAWYGQVPGLKVVSPYSSEDARGLLKAAIRDPNPVVVLENEILYGHSFPVSQEALSEDFVIPIGKAKIERSGKDVTIVSHSIGVDHGLRAADMLAKEGIEAEVINLRSIRPLDIESVIESVKTTNRLVTVEGGFPAFGLGSEICAQIMESEAFDYLDAPVERVTGADIPTPYAENLEKLSFPTPEIVARVARRALYRV
;
A
#
# COMPACT_ATOMS: atom_id res chain seq x y z
N MET A 1 21.73 -13.20 65.00
CA MET A 1 22.75 -12.22 65.32
C MET A 1 23.27 -11.72 63.97
N LEU A 2 23.20 -10.57 63.56
CA LEU A 2 23.06 -9.19 63.95
C LEU A 2 22.26 -8.45 62.85
N ALA A 3 21.19 -7.78 63.22
CA ALA A 3 20.56 -6.75 62.41
C ALA A 3 21.29 -5.42 62.70
N ALA A 4 21.73 -4.75 61.63
CA ALA A 4 22.25 -3.39 61.75
C ALA A 4 21.42 -2.47 60.84
N SER A 5 20.71 -1.55 61.45
CA SER A 5 19.91 -0.50 60.86
C SER A 5 20.76 0.55 60.18
N LEU A 6 20.42 0.88 58.94
CA LEU A 6 20.85 2.11 58.30
C LEU A 6 19.62 2.96 57.95
N ARG A 7 19.34 3.93 58.82
CA ARG A 7 18.44 5.06 58.48
C ARG A 7 19.23 6.05 57.62
N ALA A 8 18.99 6.10 56.35
CA ALA A 8 19.42 7.16 55.47
C ALA A 8 18.41 8.33 55.52
N ARG A 9 18.86 9.51 55.88
CA ARG A 9 18.07 10.74 55.89
C ARG A 9 17.72 11.15 54.48
N CYS A 10 16.41 11.24 54.18
CA CYS A 10 15.93 11.92 52.98
C CYS A 10 16.22 13.42 53.05
N ALA A 11 17.14 13.86 52.24
CA ALA A 11 17.29 15.28 51.92
C ALA A 11 16.21 15.64 50.87
N ARG A 12 15.47 16.72 51.15
CA ARG A 12 14.47 17.26 50.21
C ARG A 12 15.19 17.82 48.98
N PRO A 13 14.75 17.48 47.72
CA PRO A 13 15.32 18.12 46.56
C PRO A 13 14.82 19.56 46.43
N ASN A 14 15.74 20.46 46.14
CA ASN A 14 15.50 21.86 45.85
C ASN A 14 14.54 21.98 44.65
N VAL A 15 13.55 22.86 44.78
CA VAL A 15 12.65 23.30 43.73
C VAL A 15 13.47 23.94 42.60
N LEU A 16 13.63 23.24 41.50
CA LEU A 16 14.17 23.81 40.28
C LEU A 16 13.15 24.80 39.70
N ARG A 17 13.59 26.06 39.62
CA ARG A 17 12.82 27.14 38.96
C ARG A 17 12.53 26.73 37.52
N SER A 18 11.26 26.87 37.11
CA SER A 18 10.77 26.65 35.77
C SER A 18 11.56 27.51 34.77
N ALA A 19 12.35 26.84 33.93
CA ALA A 19 12.89 27.47 32.75
C ALA A 19 11.74 27.57 31.74
N THR A 20 11.39 28.78 31.37
CA THR A 20 10.44 29.07 30.27
C THR A 20 11.00 28.53 28.99
N VAL A 21 10.39 27.46 28.46
CA VAL A 21 10.64 26.94 27.13
C VAL A 21 10.15 27.98 26.12
N PRO A 22 11.00 28.47 25.20
CA PRO A 22 10.54 29.39 24.16
C PRO A 22 9.50 28.68 23.28
N ARG A 23 8.31 29.29 23.12
CA ARG A 23 7.30 28.87 22.16
C ARG A 23 7.91 28.98 20.76
N ILE A 24 8.08 27.84 20.11
CA ILE A 24 8.35 27.79 18.67
C ILE A 24 7.09 28.30 17.98
N VAL A 25 7.16 29.48 17.40
CA VAL A 25 6.13 29.99 16.50
C VAL A 25 6.26 29.21 15.20
N VAL A 26 5.40 28.21 14.99
CA VAL A 26 5.26 27.55 13.71
C VAL A 26 4.61 28.57 12.77
N SER A 27 5.36 29.05 11.79
CA SER A 27 4.81 29.90 10.73
C SER A 27 3.76 29.11 9.96
N SER A 28 2.60 29.71 9.75
CA SER A 28 1.50 29.14 8.98
C SER A 28 1.98 28.66 7.61
N PRO A 29 1.56 27.46 7.15
CA PRO A 29 1.93 26.98 5.83
C PRO A 29 1.41 27.94 4.75
N VAL A 30 2.29 28.28 3.81
CA VAL A 30 1.92 29.05 2.64
C VAL A 30 0.92 28.21 1.84
N ARG A 31 -0.33 28.66 1.74
CA ARG A 31 -1.35 28.05 0.88
C ARG A 31 -0.92 28.17 -0.58
N MET A 32 -0.49 27.08 -1.17
CA MET A 32 -0.41 26.99 -2.63
C MET A 32 -1.82 26.83 -3.21
N PRO A 33 -2.16 27.51 -4.31
CA PRO A 33 -3.47 27.33 -4.95
C PRO A 33 -3.62 25.88 -5.42
N ALA A 34 -4.75 25.25 -5.07
CA ALA A 34 -5.09 23.91 -5.55
C ALA A 34 -5.18 23.92 -7.07
N ILE A 35 -4.27 23.22 -7.74
CA ILE A 35 -4.37 22.95 -9.17
C ILE A 35 -5.47 21.90 -9.32
N ARG A 36 -6.68 22.33 -9.70
CA ARG A 36 -7.74 21.41 -10.16
C ARG A 36 -7.25 20.76 -11.44
N LEU A 37 -6.80 19.51 -11.35
CA LEU A 37 -6.65 18.68 -12.54
C LEU A 37 -8.07 18.34 -13.03
N PRO A 38 -8.38 18.53 -14.34
CA PRO A 38 -9.69 18.18 -14.85
C PRO A 38 -9.92 16.68 -14.68
N SER A 39 -11.10 16.32 -14.14
CA SER A 39 -11.58 14.95 -14.12
C SER A 39 -11.77 14.50 -15.57
N ARG A 40 -10.77 13.83 -16.13
CA ARG A 40 -10.97 13.08 -17.38
C ARG A 40 -11.82 11.86 -17.05
N MET A 41 -13.10 11.93 -17.41
CA MET A 41 -13.88 10.73 -17.67
C MET A 41 -13.08 9.91 -18.69
N TYR A 42 -12.65 8.69 -18.32
CA TYR A 42 -12.13 7.75 -19.31
C TYR A 42 -13.29 7.37 -20.23
N ALA A 43 -13.42 8.09 -21.32
CA ALA A 43 -14.12 7.59 -22.48
C ALA A 43 -13.37 6.32 -22.91
N SER A 44 -14.07 5.24 -23.21
CA SER A 44 -13.54 4.03 -23.80
C SER A 44 -12.74 4.44 -25.06
N ASP A 45 -11.43 4.52 -24.91
CA ASP A 45 -10.53 4.75 -26.05
C ASP A 45 -10.62 3.48 -26.91
N SER A 46 -11.12 3.59 -28.14
CA SER A 46 -11.34 2.47 -29.05
C SER A 46 -10.02 1.79 -29.51
N GLY A 47 -8.92 2.07 -28.84
CA GLY A 47 -7.58 1.53 -29.04
C GLY A 47 -6.89 1.04 -27.77
N ALA A 48 -7.56 0.94 -26.62
CA ALA A 48 -6.95 0.46 -25.40
C ALA A 48 -6.57 -1.03 -25.53
N GLN A 49 -5.31 -1.34 -25.27
CA GLN A 49 -4.81 -2.73 -25.25
C GLN A 49 -5.15 -3.36 -23.90
N GLU A 50 -5.74 -4.55 -23.89
CA GLU A 50 -5.94 -5.33 -22.68
C GLU A 50 -4.62 -5.96 -22.23
N MET A 51 -4.30 -5.81 -20.93
CA MET A 51 -3.08 -6.34 -20.33
C MET A 51 -3.39 -6.96 -18.97
N ALA A 52 -2.88 -8.17 -18.70
CA ALA A 52 -2.99 -8.75 -17.36
C ALA A 52 -2.05 -8.05 -16.37
N VAL A 53 -2.45 -7.98 -15.11
CA VAL A 53 -1.64 -7.33 -14.05
C VAL A 53 -0.24 -7.94 -13.97
N ARG A 54 -0.09 -9.27 -14.03
CA ARG A 54 1.22 -9.94 -14.02
C ARG A 54 2.09 -9.54 -15.21
N ASP A 55 1.48 -9.34 -16.38
CA ASP A 55 2.22 -8.95 -17.60
C ASP A 55 2.63 -7.47 -17.52
N ALA A 56 1.82 -6.64 -16.90
CA ALA A 56 2.14 -5.25 -16.59
C ALA A 56 3.33 -5.12 -15.63
N LEU A 57 3.37 -5.95 -14.57
CA LEU A 57 4.50 -6.01 -13.64
C LEU A 57 5.77 -6.52 -14.35
N ASN A 58 5.64 -7.57 -15.17
CA ASN A 58 6.75 -8.12 -15.95
C ASN A 58 7.36 -7.07 -16.86
N SER A 59 6.52 -6.39 -17.68
CA SER A 59 6.98 -5.35 -18.60
C SER A 59 7.64 -4.17 -17.87
N ALA A 60 7.12 -3.78 -16.69
CA ALA A 60 7.72 -2.73 -15.86
C ALA A 60 9.14 -3.10 -15.42
N MET A 61 9.34 -4.33 -14.93
CA MET A 61 10.67 -4.82 -14.53
C MET A 61 11.61 -4.92 -15.72
N GLU A 62 11.15 -5.47 -16.84
CA GLU A 62 11.94 -5.59 -18.08
C GLU A 62 12.46 -4.23 -18.54
N GLU A 63 11.59 -3.24 -18.63
CA GLU A 63 11.98 -1.89 -19.08
C GLU A 63 12.97 -1.23 -18.12
N GLU A 64 12.77 -1.32 -16.81
CA GLU A 64 13.69 -0.72 -15.84
C GLU A 64 15.05 -1.45 -15.80
N MET A 65 15.08 -2.76 -16.03
CA MET A 65 16.32 -3.53 -16.16
C MET A 65 17.08 -3.18 -17.46
N HIS A 66 16.38 -2.86 -18.55
CA HIS A 66 17.01 -2.33 -19.77
C HIS A 66 17.54 -0.90 -19.57
N ARG A 67 16.77 -0.08 -18.86
CA ARG A 67 17.08 1.33 -18.61
C ARG A 67 18.32 1.52 -17.73
N ASP A 68 18.45 0.72 -16.66
CA ASP A 68 19.53 0.89 -15.68
C ASP A 68 20.22 -0.46 -15.39
N PRO A 69 21.53 -0.61 -15.72
CA PRO A 69 22.27 -1.82 -15.46
C PRO A 69 22.44 -2.18 -13.98
N LYS A 70 22.11 -1.25 -13.07
CA LYS A 70 22.13 -1.48 -11.60
C LYS A 70 20.87 -2.18 -11.10
N VAL A 71 19.79 -2.19 -11.88
CA VAL A 71 18.54 -2.87 -11.53
C VAL A 71 18.73 -4.37 -11.75
N PHE A 72 18.42 -5.18 -10.74
CA PHE A 72 18.42 -6.63 -10.84
C PHE A 72 17.28 -7.22 -9.98
N LEU A 73 16.87 -8.43 -10.32
CA LEU A 73 15.80 -9.15 -9.64
C LEU A 73 16.39 -10.30 -8.85
N MET A 74 15.94 -10.46 -7.61
CA MET A 74 16.28 -11.62 -6.78
C MET A 74 15.10 -12.08 -5.94
N GLY A 75 15.04 -13.36 -5.66
CA GLY A 75 13.98 -13.97 -4.86
C GLY A 75 13.90 -15.47 -5.10
N GLU A 76 12.89 -16.09 -4.50
CA GLU A 76 12.65 -17.53 -4.61
C GLU A 76 12.00 -17.88 -5.95
N GLU A 77 12.62 -18.77 -6.72
CA GLU A 77 12.10 -19.29 -7.99
C GLU A 77 11.81 -18.20 -9.07
N VAL A 78 12.43 -17.02 -8.94
CA VAL A 78 12.20 -15.89 -9.85
C VAL A 78 12.89 -16.07 -11.21
N ALA A 79 13.95 -16.86 -11.29
CA ALA A 79 14.75 -17.08 -12.49
C ALA A 79 14.24 -18.31 -13.29
N ARG A 80 14.70 -19.51 -12.93
CA ARG A 80 14.47 -20.73 -13.74
C ARG A 80 13.00 -21.14 -13.79
N TYR A 81 12.27 -20.96 -12.71
CA TYR A 81 10.83 -21.27 -12.64
C TYR A 81 9.95 -20.13 -13.17
N ASN A 82 10.51 -18.96 -13.51
CA ASN A 82 9.81 -17.77 -13.98
C ASN A 82 8.82 -17.17 -12.94
N GLY A 83 9.11 -17.31 -11.66
CA GLY A 83 8.23 -16.92 -10.55
C GLY A 83 7.09 -17.90 -10.27
N ALA A 84 6.64 -17.98 -9.04
CA ALA A 84 5.52 -18.85 -8.64
C ALA A 84 4.25 -18.51 -9.45
N TYR A 85 3.99 -17.23 -9.67
CA TYR A 85 2.83 -16.70 -10.41
C TYR A 85 3.15 -16.26 -11.83
N LYS A 86 4.35 -16.59 -12.34
CA LYS A 86 4.85 -16.25 -13.69
C LYS A 86 4.99 -14.74 -13.95
N VAL A 87 5.14 -13.95 -12.90
CA VAL A 87 5.36 -12.51 -13.02
C VAL A 87 6.72 -12.19 -13.63
N THR A 88 7.72 -13.04 -13.41
CA THR A 88 9.11 -12.86 -13.89
C THR A 88 9.43 -13.63 -15.16
N LYS A 89 8.39 -14.14 -15.86
CA LYS A 89 8.54 -15.00 -17.05
C LYS A 89 9.42 -14.34 -18.12
N GLY A 90 10.46 -15.09 -18.55
CA GLY A 90 11.34 -14.70 -19.64
C GLY A 90 12.44 -13.70 -19.27
N LEU A 91 12.45 -13.16 -18.04
CA LEU A 91 13.48 -12.19 -17.63
C LEU A 91 14.87 -12.84 -17.56
N LEU A 92 14.97 -14.08 -17.10
CA LEU A 92 16.24 -14.82 -17.07
C LEU A 92 16.86 -14.94 -18.45
N ASP A 93 16.07 -15.29 -19.47
CA ASP A 93 16.53 -15.46 -20.84
C ASP A 93 17.05 -14.14 -21.45
N LYS A 94 16.47 -13.00 -21.02
CA LYS A 94 16.83 -11.66 -21.52
C LYS A 94 18.04 -11.07 -20.81
N PHE A 95 18.17 -11.27 -19.50
CA PHE A 95 19.14 -10.55 -18.65
C PHE A 95 20.24 -11.44 -18.06
N GLY A 96 20.08 -12.77 -18.10
CA GLY A 96 21.05 -13.72 -17.56
C GLY A 96 21.05 -13.88 -16.05
N GLU A 97 21.85 -14.83 -15.57
CA GLU A 97 21.90 -15.23 -14.16
C GLU A 97 22.53 -14.17 -13.23
N ASP A 98 23.28 -13.23 -13.77
CA ASP A 98 23.86 -12.11 -13.00
C ASP A 98 22.82 -11.03 -12.64
N ARG A 99 21.69 -11.02 -13.34
CA ARG A 99 20.66 -9.98 -13.21
C ARG A 99 19.31 -10.55 -12.73
N VAL A 100 19.09 -11.85 -12.85
CA VAL A 100 17.88 -12.54 -12.39
C VAL A 100 18.33 -13.75 -11.58
N ILE A 101 18.21 -13.66 -10.25
CA ILE A 101 18.90 -14.51 -9.30
C ILE A 101 17.90 -15.31 -8.47
N ASP A 102 17.91 -16.63 -8.60
CA ASP A 102 17.22 -17.51 -7.67
C ASP A 102 17.96 -17.56 -6.33
N THR A 103 17.24 -17.40 -5.24
CA THR A 103 17.76 -17.50 -3.87
C THR A 103 17.29 -18.78 -3.18
N PRO A 104 18.01 -19.27 -2.17
CA PRO A 104 17.43 -20.23 -1.22
C PRO A 104 16.21 -19.65 -0.51
N ILE A 105 15.36 -20.54 0.04
CA ILE A 105 14.23 -20.14 0.90
C ILE A 105 14.83 -19.65 2.24
N THR A 106 15.06 -18.35 2.32
CA THR A 106 15.63 -17.68 3.49
C THR A 106 15.39 -16.19 3.39
N GLU A 107 14.17 -15.75 3.68
CA GLU A 107 13.72 -14.38 3.44
C GLU A 107 14.54 -13.35 4.21
N GLN A 108 14.95 -13.65 5.43
CA GLN A 108 15.88 -12.80 6.19
C GLN A 108 17.23 -12.64 5.47
N GLY A 109 17.74 -13.72 4.91
CA GLY A 109 19.06 -13.75 4.25
C GLY A 109 19.03 -12.97 2.94
N PHE A 110 18.11 -13.29 2.02
CA PHE A 110 18.10 -12.65 0.73
C PHE A 110 17.59 -11.18 0.80
N ALA A 111 16.67 -10.84 1.70
CA ALA A 111 16.31 -9.44 1.93
C ALA A 111 17.50 -8.64 2.47
N GLY A 112 18.29 -9.22 3.38
CA GLY A 112 19.53 -8.60 3.86
C GLY A 112 20.56 -8.39 2.74
N LEU A 113 20.70 -9.36 1.83
CA LEU A 113 21.55 -9.23 0.64
C LEU A 113 21.06 -8.11 -0.28
N ALA A 114 19.74 -8.02 -0.52
CA ALA A 114 19.15 -6.94 -1.31
C ALA A 114 19.45 -5.57 -0.69
N VAL A 115 19.24 -5.43 0.62
CA VAL A 115 19.53 -4.16 1.34
C VAL A 115 21.01 -3.81 1.25
N GLY A 116 21.92 -4.77 1.46
CA GLY A 116 23.37 -4.56 1.33
C GLY A 116 23.77 -4.17 -0.08
N ALA A 117 23.17 -4.76 -1.11
CA ALA A 117 23.38 -4.41 -2.51
C ALA A 117 22.91 -2.98 -2.80
N ALA A 118 21.76 -2.56 -2.22
CA ALA A 118 21.27 -1.19 -2.32
C ALA A 118 22.23 -0.19 -1.67
N PHE A 119 22.78 -0.51 -0.49
CA PHE A 119 23.81 0.33 0.16
C PHE A 119 25.09 0.45 -0.68
N ALA A 120 25.41 -0.58 -1.47
CA ALA A 120 26.52 -0.57 -2.41
C ALA A 120 26.23 0.18 -3.72
N GLY A 121 25.02 0.73 -3.88
CA GLY A 121 24.62 1.57 -5.01
C GLY A 121 23.96 0.81 -6.17
N LEU A 122 23.58 -0.47 -5.96
CA LEU A 122 22.73 -1.22 -6.87
C LEU A 122 21.24 -0.91 -6.60
N ARG A 123 20.35 -1.42 -7.47
CA ARG A 123 18.88 -1.23 -7.37
C ARG A 123 18.17 -2.59 -7.41
N PRO A 124 18.15 -3.32 -6.30
CA PRO A 124 17.51 -4.62 -6.24
C PRO A 124 16.00 -4.54 -6.24
N ILE A 125 15.37 -5.44 -6.99
CA ILE A 125 13.98 -5.83 -6.86
C ILE A 125 14.00 -7.13 -6.08
N CYS A 126 13.59 -7.10 -4.82
CA CYS A 126 13.53 -8.25 -3.92
C CYS A 126 12.10 -8.78 -3.91
N GLU A 127 11.89 -9.96 -4.54
CA GLU A 127 10.59 -10.61 -4.58
C GLU A 127 10.44 -11.57 -3.40
N PHE A 128 9.36 -11.39 -2.63
CA PHE A 128 8.85 -12.42 -1.74
C PHE A 128 7.81 -13.25 -2.49
N MET A 129 7.88 -14.56 -2.38
CA MET A 129 6.88 -15.46 -2.98
C MET A 129 5.46 -15.10 -2.49
N THR A 130 5.36 -14.72 -1.23
CA THR A 130 4.20 -14.04 -0.64
C THR A 130 4.66 -13.13 0.51
N PHE A 131 4.03 -11.96 0.69
CA PHE A 131 4.31 -11.09 1.82
C PHE A 131 4.01 -11.74 3.18
N ASN A 132 3.24 -12.81 3.21
CA ASN A 132 3.02 -13.58 4.43
C ASN A 132 4.34 -14.08 5.05
N PHE A 133 5.36 -14.34 4.26
CA PHE A 133 6.68 -14.78 4.74
C PHE A 133 7.72 -13.65 4.81
N ALA A 134 7.38 -12.46 4.36
CA ALA A 134 8.21 -11.27 4.56
C ALA A 134 8.41 -10.93 6.05
N MET A 135 7.56 -11.45 6.95
CA MET A 135 7.76 -11.33 8.40
C MET A 135 9.10 -11.90 8.86
N GLN A 136 9.64 -12.91 8.20
CA GLN A 136 10.97 -13.46 8.53
C GLN A 136 12.10 -12.46 8.23
N ALA A 137 11.84 -11.52 7.33
CA ALA A 137 12.78 -10.47 6.91
C ALA A 137 12.43 -9.09 7.45
N ILE A 138 11.50 -8.98 8.39
CA ILE A 138 10.94 -7.69 8.84
C ILE A 138 12.01 -6.73 9.37
N ASP A 139 13.04 -7.25 10.04
CA ASP A 139 14.17 -6.46 10.53
C ASP A 139 14.95 -5.81 9.37
N GLN A 140 15.18 -6.55 8.29
CA GLN A 140 15.89 -6.04 7.12
C GLN A 140 15.11 -4.94 6.41
N ILE A 141 13.79 -5.06 6.37
CA ILE A 141 12.91 -4.07 5.75
C ILE A 141 12.80 -2.83 6.64
N ILE A 142 12.44 -3.00 7.91
CA ILE A 142 12.10 -1.90 8.82
C ILE A 142 13.33 -1.21 9.38
N ASN A 143 14.31 -1.97 9.90
CA ASN A 143 15.48 -1.40 10.53
C ASN A 143 16.58 -1.11 9.53
N SER A 144 16.97 -2.09 8.73
CA SER A 144 18.09 -1.91 7.80
C SER A 144 17.73 -0.98 6.65
N ALA A 145 16.69 -1.26 5.85
CA ALA A 145 16.33 -0.42 4.73
C ALA A 145 15.66 0.89 5.17
N GLY A 146 14.64 0.82 6.03
CA GLY A 146 13.80 1.97 6.35
C GLY A 146 14.48 3.06 7.18
N LYS A 147 15.50 2.72 7.99
CA LYS A 147 16.12 3.66 8.95
C LYS A 147 17.54 4.10 8.61
N THR A 148 18.26 3.37 7.78
CA THR A 148 19.69 3.65 7.54
C THR A 148 19.92 5.01 6.91
N HIS A 149 19.06 5.48 6.01
CA HIS A 149 19.19 6.81 5.43
C HIS A 149 19.16 7.91 6.52
N TYR A 150 18.21 7.81 7.46
CA TYR A 150 18.13 8.71 8.60
C TYR A 150 19.35 8.58 9.53
N MET A 151 19.70 7.36 9.93
CA MET A 151 20.80 7.11 10.86
C MET A 151 22.17 7.51 10.31
N SER A 152 22.34 7.48 8.98
CA SER A 152 23.55 7.91 8.29
C SER A 152 23.57 9.41 7.97
N ALA A 153 22.64 10.19 8.50
CA ALA A 153 22.47 11.61 8.16
C ALA A 153 22.36 11.87 6.64
N GLY A 154 21.69 10.98 5.91
CA GLY A 154 21.48 11.09 4.46
C GLY A 154 22.64 10.56 3.60
N LEU A 155 23.70 10.03 4.20
CA LEU A 155 24.88 9.58 3.45
C LEU A 155 24.67 8.23 2.73
N VAL A 156 23.79 7.37 3.25
CA VAL A 156 23.50 6.06 2.67
C VAL A 156 22.05 6.02 2.17
N ALA A 157 21.85 5.80 0.89
CA ALA A 157 20.54 5.54 0.30
C ALA A 157 20.26 4.03 0.30
N ALA A 158 18.98 3.66 0.30
CA ALA A 158 18.54 2.27 0.21
C ALA A 158 17.50 2.10 -0.91
N PRO A 159 17.87 2.27 -2.19
CA PRO A 159 16.97 2.14 -3.33
C PRO A 159 16.63 0.66 -3.60
N VAL A 160 15.82 0.06 -2.75
CA VAL A 160 15.37 -1.33 -2.85
C VAL A 160 13.86 -1.40 -2.98
N VAL A 161 13.38 -2.25 -3.86
CA VAL A 161 11.95 -2.59 -3.98
C VAL A 161 11.73 -3.95 -3.33
N PHE A 162 10.80 -4.01 -2.38
CA PHE A 162 10.26 -5.25 -1.84
C PHE A 162 8.87 -5.47 -2.44
N ARG A 163 8.67 -6.55 -3.19
CA ARG A 163 7.41 -6.83 -3.87
C ARG A 163 6.93 -8.26 -3.69
N GLY A 164 5.66 -8.47 -3.86
CA GLY A 164 5.04 -9.79 -3.83
C GLY A 164 3.55 -9.71 -3.51
N PRO A 165 2.80 -10.82 -3.60
CA PRO A 165 1.38 -10.85 -3.31
C PRO A 165 1.11 -10.65 -1.81
N ASN A 166 0.06 -9.89 -1.53
CA ASN A 166 -0.41 -9.49 -0.20
C ASN A 166 -1.93 -9.66 -0.12
N GLY A 167 -2.44 -9.94 1.05
CA GLY A 167 -3.87 -10.08 1.28
C GLY A 167 -4.40 -11.47 0.94
N ALA A 168 -5.71 -11.54 0.78
CA ALA A 168 -6.41 -12.78 0.49
C ALA A 168 -5.97 -13.42 -0.83
N ALA A 169 -5.78 -14.73 -0.76
CA ALA A 169 -5.64 -15.62 -1.91
C ALA A 169 -6.81 -16.64 -1.89
N ALA A 170 -6.78 -17.68 -2.70
CA ALA A 170 -7.85 -18.65 -2.77
C ALA A 170 -7.43 -20.00 -2.18
N GLY A 171 -8.08 -20.44 -1.08
CA GLY A 171 -7.92 -21.77 -0.50
C GLY A 171 -6.56 -22.04 0.15
N VAL A 172 -5.91 -21.01 0.72
CA VAL A 172 -4.55 -21.10 1.28
C VAL A 172 -4.51 -20.90 2.81
N ALA A 173 -5.65 -20.68 3.45
CA ALA A 173 -5.80 -20.58 4.90
C ALA A 173 -5.04 -19.44 5.59
N ALA A 174 -4.88 -19.54 6.90
CA ALA A 174 -4.49 -18.46 7.80
C ALA A 174 -3.13 -17.82 7.50
N GLN A 175 -2.12 -18.65 7.24
CA GLN A 175 -0.73 -18.16 7.07
C GLN A 175 -0.46 -17.50 5.71
N HIS A 176 -1.32 -17.68 4.73
CA HIS A 176 -1.12 -17.21 3.36
C HIS A 176 -2.16 -16.16 2.93
N SER A 177 -2.97 -15.63 3.85
CA SER A 177 -4.09 -14.75 3.53
C SER A 177 -4.10 -13.46 4.35
N GLN A 178 -2.94 -13.04 4.84
CA GLN A 178 -2.81 -11.85 5.69
C GLN A 178 -2.54 -10.60 4.86
N ASP A 179 -3.02 -9.46 5.33
CA ASP A 179 -2.76 -8.15 4.73
C ASP A 179 -1.76 -7.37 5.61
N TYR A 180 -0.64 -7.00 5.02
CA TYR A 180 0.45 -6.29 5.69
C TYR A 180 0.44 -4.77 5.45
N THR A 181 -0.63 -4.24 4.88
CA THR A 181 -0.78 -2.81 4.60
C THR A 181 -0.55 -1.96 5.85
N ALA A 182 -1.17 -2.33 6.97
CA ALA A 182 -1.01 -1.63 8.24
C ALA A 182 0.39 -1.78 8.84
N TRP A 183 1.03 -2.96 8.68
CA TRP A 183 2.34 -3.25 9.24
C TRP A 183 3.44 -2.36 8.63
N TYR A 184 3.46 -2.24 7.31
CA TYR A 184 4.48 -1.43 6.61
C TYR A 184 4.07 0.03 6.48
N GLY A 185 2.78 0.32 6.41
CA GLY A 185 2.24 1.69 6.31
C GLY A 185 2.57 2.57 7.51
N GLN A 186 2.75 2.00 8.71
CA GLN A 186 3.11 2.76 9.90
C GLN A 186 4.61 3.13 10.00
N VAL A 187 5.48 2.54 9.15
CA VAL A 187 6.94 2.64 9.34
C VAL A 187 7.53 3.89 8.69
N PRO A 188 8.09 4.85 9.47
CA PRO A 188 8.84 5.97 8.92
C PRO A 188 10.06 5.49 8.13
N GLY A 189 10.28 6.08 6.95
CA GLY A 189 11.40 5.74 6.07
C GLY A 189 11.05 4.77 4.95
N LEU A 190 9.89 4.08 5.02
CA LEU A 190 9.36 3.29 3.92
C LEU A 190 8.37 4.09 3.09
N LYS A 191 8.30 3.82 1.79
CA LYS A 191 7.15 4.07 0.95
C LYS A 191 6.40 2.77 0.73
N VAL A 192 5.06 2.83 0.68
CA VAL A 192 4.21 1.64 0.53
C VAL A 192 3.15 1.92 -0.51
N VAL A 193 3.07 1.08 -1.53
CA VAL A 193 2.07 1.17 -2.59
C VAL A 193 1.31 -0.15 -2.75
N SER A 194 0.07 -0.07 -3.22
CA SER A 194 -0.82 -1.22 -3.36
C SER A 194 -1.67 -1.06 -4.64
N PRO A 195 -1.17 -1.57 -5.79
CA PRO A 195 -1.81 -1.40 -7.09
C PRO A 195 -3.13 -2.18 -7.20
N TYR A 196 -4.04 -1.67 -8.04
CA TYR A 196 -5.28 -2.33 -8.45
C TYR A 196 -5.25 -2.77 -9.90
N SER A 197 -5.12 -1.83 -10.83
CA SER A 197 -5.17 -2.09 -12.27
C SER A 197 -3.80 -2.42 -12.88
N SER A 198 -3.79 -2.82 -14.15
CA SER A 198 -2.53 -3.04 -14.89
C SER A 198 -1.73 -1.75 -15.06
N GLU A 199 -2.39 -0.61 -15.27
CA GLU A 199 -1.72 0.70 -15.29
C GLU A 199 -1.09 1.03 -13.92
N ASP A 200 -1.83 0.78 -12.82
CA ASP A 200 -1.30 0.98 -11.47
C ASP A 200 -0.08 0.10 -11.23
N ALA A 201 -0.19 -1.19 -11.54
CA ALA A 201 0.88 -2.16 -11.33
C ALA A 201 2.16 -1.74 -12.09
N ARG A 202 2.01 -1.39 -13.37
CA ARG A 202 3.11 -0.94 -14.21
C ARG A 202 3.70 0.39 -13.73
N GLY A 203 2.88 1.41 -13.57
CA GLY A 203 3.32 2.77 -13.27
C GLY A 203 3.89 2.92 -11.87
N LEU A 204 3.30 2.26 -10.86
CA LEU A 204 3.79 2.31 -9.48
C LEU A 204 5.06 1.48 -9.29
N LEU A 205 5.19 0.31 -9.95
CA LEU A 205 6.41 -0.49 -9.85
C LEU A 205 7.60 0.24 -10.50
N LYS A 206 7.41 0.86 -11.66
CA LYS A 206 8.46 1.70 -12.28
C LYS A 206 8.84 2.87 -11.39
N ALA A 207 7.86 3.56 -10.79
CA ALA A 207 8.12 4.64 -9.83
C ALA A 207 8.90 4.13 -8.61
N ALA A 208 8.55 2.94 -8.09
CA ALA A 208 9.24 2.30 -6.98
C ALA A 208 10.70 1.96 -7.30
N ILE A 209 10.98 1.39 -8.48
CA ILE A 209 12.34 1.06 -8.92
C ILE A 209 13.21 2.32 -9.09
N ARG A 210 12.60 3.42 -9.54
CA ARG A 210 13.30 4.70 -9.72
C ARG A 210 13.50 5.49 -8.43
N ASP A 211 12.78 5.16 -7.37
CA ASP A 211 12.85 5.89 -6.09
C ASP A 211 14.20 5.64 -5.39
N PRO A 212 14.83 6.67 -4.80
CA PRO A 212 16.05 6.50 -4.01
C PRO A 212 15.82 5.90 -2.61
N ASN A 213 14.57 5.77 -2.19
CA ASN A 213 14.18 5.21 -0.89
C ASN A 213 13.64 3.79 -1.04
N PRO A 214 13.58 3.00 0.06
CA PRO A 214 12.97 1.68 0.03
C PRO A 214 11.46 1.79 -0.20
N VAL A 215 10.95 0.99 -1.15
CA VAL A 215 9.53 0.94 -1.49
C VAL A 215 9.01 -0.48 -1.34
N VAL A 216 7.91 -0.63 -0.62
CA VAL A 216 7.15 -1.87 -0.47
C VAL A 216 5.98 -1.82 -1.46
N VAL A 217 5.90 -2.81 -2.36
CA VAL A 217 4.84 -2.94 -3.37
C VAL A 217 3.99 -4.15 -2.99
N LEU A 218 2.83 -3.88 -2.41
CA LEU A 218 1.87 -4.89 -1.94
C LEU A 218 0.91 -5.24 -3.08
N GLU A 219 1.23 -6.29 -3.81
CA GLU A 219 0.44 -6.78 -4.94
C GLU A 219 -0.69 -7.68 -4.45
N ASN A 220 -1.54 -8.19 -5.34
CA ASN A 220 -2.59 -9.13 -4.98
C ASN A 220 -2.60 -10.33 -5.93
N GLU A 221 -2.59 -11.53 -5.37
CA GLU A 221 -2.53 -12.77 -6.14
C GLU A 221 -3.73 -12.95 -7.07
N ILE A 222 -4.94 -12.61 -6.59
CA ILE A 222 -6.17 -12.75 -7.36
C ILE A 222 -6.14 -11.83 -8.59
N LEU A 223 -5.56 -10.63 -8.46
CA LEU A 223 -5.48 -9.67 -9.55
C LEU A 223 -4.47 -10.06 -10.63
N TYR A 224 -3.49 -10.91 -10.38
CA TYR A 224 -2.44 -11.23 -11.36
C TYR A 224 -2.97 -11.72 -12.71
N GLY A 225 -4.07 -12.48 -12.70
CA GLY A 225 -4.71 -12.97 -13.91
C GLY A 225 -5.78 -12.05 -14.50
N HIS A 226 -6.12 -10.96 -13.81
CA HIS A 226 -7.11 -10.01 -14.30
C HIS A 226 -6.48 -9.10 -15.36
N SER A 227 -7.22 -8.91 -16.46
CA SER A 227 -6.83 -7.98 -17.52
C SER A 227 -7.60 -6.67 -17.37
N PHE A 228 -6.90 -5.58 -17.62
CA PHE A 228 -7.46 -4.22 -17.62
C PHE A 228 -7.07 -3.51 -18.91
N PRO A 229 -7.91 -2.58 -19.39
CA PRO A 229 -7.52 -1.71 -20.49
C PRO A 229 -6.33 -0.82 -20.04
N VAL A 230 -5.34 -0.71 -20.91
CA VAL A 230 -4.13 0.11 -20.70
C VAL A 230 -4.08 1.17 -21.79
N SER A 231 -3.95 2.43 -21.39
CA SER A 231 -3.85 3.55 -22.31
C SER A 231 -2.51 3.55 -23.07
N GLN A 232 -2.47 4.19 -24.24
CA GLN A 232 -1.22 4.34 -24.99
C GLN A 232 -0.15 5.11 -24.20
N GLU A 233 -0.56 6.04 -23.35
CA GLU A 233 0.33 6.76 -22.43
C GLU A 233 0.98 5.80 -21.44
N ALA A 234 0.19 4.87 -20.87
CA ALA A 234 0.67 3.90 -19.89
C ALA A 234 1.59 2.82 -20.49
N LEU A 235 1.58 2.63 -21.79
CA LEU A 235 2.52 1.74 -22.51
C LEU A 235 3.89 2.38 -22.74
N SER A 236 4.04 3.71 -22.53
CA SER A 236 5.32 4.38 -22.68
C SER A 236 6.36 3.89 -21.66
N GLU A 237 7.62 3.78 -22.12
CA GLU A 237 8.75 3.46 -21.25
C GLU A 237 9.00 4.53 -20.17
N ASP A 238 8.56 5.76 -20.41
CA ASP A 238 8.68 6.85 -19.44
C ASP A 238 7.48 6.98 -18.49
N PHE A 239 6.41 6.21 -18.72
CA PHE A 239 5.23 6.26 -17.88
C PHE A 239 5.54 5.82 -16.44
N VAL A 240 5.19 6.68 -15.49
CA VAL A 240 5.24 6.41 -14.05
C VAL A 240 4.02 7.00 -13.37
N ILE A 241 3.55 6.38 -12.30
CA ILE A 241 2.52 6.95 -11.44
C ILE A 241 3.19 7.51 -10.19
N PRO A 242 2.99 8.80 -9.88
CA PRO A 242 3.56 9.40 -8.68
C PRO A 242 3.10 8.68 -7.40
N ILE A 243 4.05 8.26 -6.57
CA ILE A 243 3.75 7.70 -5.26
C ILE A 243 3.16 8.81 -4.36
N GLY A 244 2.07 8.49 -3.65
CA GLY A 244 1.36 9.45 -2.80
C GLY A 244 0.20 10.15 -3.51
N LYS A 245 -0.29 9.59 -4.64
CA LYS A 245 -1.45 10.11 -5.36
C LYS A 245 -2.50 9.05 -5.58
N ALA A 246 -3.69 9.32 -5.04
CA ALA A 246 -4.89 8.51 -5.24
C ALA A 246 -5.50 8.77 -6.64
N LYS A 247 -6.41 7.89 -7.04
CA LYS A 247 -7.20 8.02 -8.27
C LYS A 247 -8.67 7.90 -7.95
N ILE A 248 -9.48 8.81 -8.47
CA ILE A 248 -10.93 8.67 -8.50
C ILE A 248 -11.26 7.74 -9.66
N GLU A 249 -11.63 6.50 -9.35
CA GLU A 249 -12.02 5.51 -10.36
C GLU A 249 -13.44 5.75 -10.87
N ARG A 250 -14.29 6.28 -9.99
CA ARG A 250 -15.66 6.64 -10.30
C ARG A 250 -16.06 7.86 -9.51
N SER A 251 -16.60 8.88 -10.16
CA SER A 251 -17.15 10.07 -9.51
C SER A 251 -18.54 9.79 -8.95
N GLY A 252 -18.87 10.40 -7.82
CA GLY A 252 -20.16 10.30 -7.14
C GLY A 252 -20.39 11.47 -6.20
N LYS A 253 -21.57 11.55 -5.60
CA LYS A 253 -21.95 12.68 -4.72
C LYS A 253 -22.68 12.28 -3.44
N ASP A 254 -23.06 11.00 -3.29
CA ASP A 254 -23.90 10.55 -2.19
C ASP A 254 -23.08 9.85 -1.08
N VAL A 255 -22.03 9.13 -1.43
CA VAL A 255 -21.14 8.43 -0.49
C VAL A 255 -19.78 8.20 -1.12
N THR A 256 -18.71 8.39 -0.33
CA THR A 256 -17.34 8.05 -0.70
C THR A 256 -17.03 6.61 -0.27
N ILE A 257 -16.51 5.79 -1.19
CA ILE A 257 -15.95 4.47 -0.93
C ILE A 257 -14.46 4.55 -1.23
N VAL A 258 -13.61 4.33 -0.23
CA VAL A 258 -12.15 4.39 -0.38
C VAL A 258 -11.52 3.03 -0.14
N SER A 259 -10.60 2.64 -1.02
CA SER A 259 -9.94 1.34 -0.97
C SER A 259 -8.60 1.33 -1.70
N HIS A 260 -7.95 0.17 -1.70
CA HIS A 260 -6.74 -0.14 -2.47
C HIS A 260 -6.81 -1.58 -3.00
N SER A 261 -5.97 -1.91 -3.98
CA SER A 261 -5.86 -3.27 -4.52
C SER A 261 -7.22 -3.88 -4.87
N ILE A 262 -7.46 -5.17 -4.57
CA ILE A 262 -8.73 -5.87 -4.88
C ILE A 262 -9.96 -5.21 -4.24
N GLY A 263 -9.81 -4.48 -3.15
CA GLY A 263 -10.91 -3.75 -2.51
C GLY A 263 -11.51 -2.66 -3.41
N VAL A 264 -10.74 -2.15 -4.37
CA VAL A 264 -11.25 -1.20 -5.39
C VAL A 264 -12.27 -1.88 -6.31
N ASP A 265 -12.03 -3.13 -6.74
CA ASP A 265 -13.01 -3.92 -7.50
C ASP A 265 -14.32 -4.08 -6.70
N HIS A 266 -14.20 -4.41 -5.42
CA HIS A 266 -15.36 -4.54 -4.54
C HIS A 266 -16.12 -3.21 -4.43
N GLY A 267 -15.42 -2.09 -4.30
CA GLY A 267 -16.00 -0.75 -4.28
C GLY A 267 -16.73 -0.38 -5.58
N LEU A 268 -16.11 -0.64 -6.73
CA LEU A 268 -16.70 -0.36 -8.06
C LEU A 268 -17.96 -1.19 -8.30
N ARG A 269 -17.91 -2.49 -8.02
CA ARG A 269 -19.08 -3.37 -8.16
C ARG A 269 -20.20 -3.01 -7.18
N ALA A 270 -19.85 -2.60 -5.96
CA ALA A 270 -20.82 -2.07 -5.00
C ALA A 270 -21.46 -0.78 -5.51
N ALA A 271 -20.67 0.13 -6.10
CA ALA A 271 -21.18 1.36 -6.71
C ALA A 271 -22.14 1.10 -7.87
N ASP A 272 -21.90 0.03 -8.68
CA ASP A 272 -22.84 -0.40 -9.73
C ASP A 272 -24.16 -0.93 -9.16
N MET A 273 -24.11 -1.61 -8.01
CA MET A 273 -25.32 -2.03 -7.30
C MET A 273 -26.11 -0.84 -6.76
N LEU A 274 -25.43 0.09 -6.13
CA LEU A 274 -25.99 1.32 -5.56
C LEU A 274 -26.60 2.23 -6.64
N ALA A 275 -25.97 2.32 -7.81
CA ALA A 275 -26.47 3.13 -8.94
C ALA A 275 -27.85 2.67 -9.44
N LYS A 276 -28.17 1.36 -9.37
CA LYS A 276 -29.49 0.83 -9.70
C LYS A 276 -30.58 1.32 -8.75
N GLU A 277 -30.19 1.84 -7.59
CA GLU A 277 -31.05 2.38 -6.54
C GLU A 277 -31.04 3.93 -6.53
N GLY A 278 -30.36 4.54 -7.51
CA GLY A 278 -30.23 5.99 -7.63
C GLY A 278 -29.23 6.61 -6.64
N ILE A 279 -28.26 5.80 -6.15
CA ILE A 279 -27.19 6.26 -5.27
C ILE A 279 -25.89 6.38 -6.08
N GLU A 280 -25.29 7.57 -6.11
CA GLU A 280 -24.07 7.87 -6.83
C GLU A 280 -22.87 7.82 -5.88
N ALA A 281 -22.23 6.63 -5.80
CA ALA A 281 -21.04 6.44 -4.99
C ALA A 281 -19.78 6.90 -5.73
N GLU A 282 -18.94 7.71 -5.06
CA GLU A 282 -17.57 7.99 -5.48
C GLU A 282 -16.64 6.88 -5.01
N VAL A 283 -15.79 6.36 -5.91
CA VAL A 283 -14.84 5.31 -5.58
C VAL A 283 -13.42 5.82 -5.76
N ILE A 284 -12.67 5.84 -4.66
CA ILE A 284 -11.28 6.28 -4.60
C ILE A 284 -10.36 5.06 -4.44
N ASN A 285 -9.43 4.94 -5.37
CA ASN A 285 -8.30 4.02 -5.31
C ASN A 285 -7.09 4.75 -4.73
N LEU A 286 -6.68 4.37 -3.53
CA LEU A 286 -5.58 5.02 -2.82
C LEU A 286 -4.23 4.86 -3.52
N ARG A 287 -3.98 3.72 -4.22
CA ARG A 287 -2.69 3.41 -4.85
C ARG A 287 -1.51 3.41 -3.89
N SER A 288 -1.39 4.45 -3.07
CA SER A 288 -0.32 4.63 -2.09
C SER A 288 -0.87 4.57 -0.67
N ILE A 289 -0.23 3.75 0.15
CA ILE A 289 -0.55 3.60 1.57
C ILE A 289 0.33 4.56 2.40
N ARG A 290 1.59 4.71 1.97
CA ARG A 290 2.54 5.67 2.56
C ARG A 290 3.43 6.27 1.47
N PRO A 291 3.40 7.60 1.29
CA PRO A 291 2.47 8.55 1.91
C PRO A 291 1.02 8.32 1.45
N LEU A 292 0.08 8.56 2.34
CA LEU A 292 -1.36 8.50 2.05
C LEU A 292 -1.83 9.82 1.44
N ASP A 293 -2.58 9.77 0.34
CA ASP A 293 -3.24 10.95 -0.25
C ASP A 293 -4.57 11.22 0.47
N ILE A 294 -4.47 11.65 1.72
CA ILE A 294 -5.66 11.93 2.53
C ILE A 294 -6.45 13.13 2.02
N GLU A 295 -5.79 14.09 1.38
CA GLU A 295 -6.43 15.27 0.81
C GLU A 295 -7.51 14.89 -0.22
N SER A 296 -7.23 13.90 -1.08
CA SER A 296 -8.22 13.40 -2.03
C SER A 296 -9.45 12.80 -1.33
N VAL A 297 -9.27 12.16 -0.18
CA VAL A 297 -10.38 11.60 0.61
C VAL A 297 -11.15 12.72 1.33
N ILE A 298 -10.46 13.71 1.90
CA ILE A 298 -11.06 14.88 2.55
C ILE A 298 -11.97 15.63 1.56
N GLU A 299 -11.46 15.94 0.37
CA GLU A 299 -12.24 16.67 -0.65
C GLU A 299 -13.46 15.86 -1.13
N SER A 300 -13.33 14.55 -1.25
CA SER A 300 -14.46 13.68 -1.56
C SER A 300 -15.51 13.69 -0.44
N VAL A 301 -15.10 13.55 0.82
CA VAL A 301 -16.01 13.58 1.97
C VAL A 301 -16.74 14.93 2.08
N LYS A 302 -16.09 16.05 1.79
CA LYS A 302 -16.72 17.39 1.73
C LYS A 302 -17.82 17.48 0.67
N THR A 303 -17.77 16.64 -0.35
CA THR A 303 -18.79 16.57 -1.40
C THR A 303 -19.89 15.57 -1.05
N THR A 304 -19.54 14.40 -0.54
CA THR A 304 -20.47 13.28 -0.35
C THR A 304 -21.06 13.19 1.06
N ASN A 305 -20.43 13.82 2.04
CA ASN A 305 -20.74 13.84 3.47
C ASN A 305 -20.76 12.48 4.17
N ARG A 306 -20.30 11.41 3.49
CA ARG A 306 -20.30 10.03 4.00
C ARG A 306 -19.09 9.26 3.51
N LEU A 307 -18.52 8.47 4.40
CA LEU A 307 -17.32 7.70 4.09
C LEU A 307 -17.46 6.23 4.48
N VAL A 308 -17.08 5.36 3.55
CA VAL A 308 -16.90 3.92 3.76
C VAL A 308 -15.48 3.55 3.37
N THR A 309 -14.72 2.97 4.29
CA THR A 309 -13.40 2.40 3.97
C THR A 309 -13.52 0.90 3.72
N VAL A 310 -12.75 0.38 2.76
CA VAL A 310 -12.76 -1.04 2.39
C VAL A 310 -11.32 -1.57 2.37
N GLU A 311 -11.04 -2.59 3.16
CA GLU A 311 -9.73 -3.24 3.23
C GLU A 311 -9.86 -4.74 3.49
N GLY A 312 -8.90 -5.54 3.01
CA GLY A 312 -8.87 -6.99 3.25
C GLY A 312 -8.29 -7.36 4.63
N GLY A 313 -7.61 -6.42 5.29
CA GLY A 313 -6.97 -6.59 6.58
C GLY A 313 -7.96 -6.71 7.74
N PHE A 314 -7.42 -6.97 8.94
CA PHE A 314 -8.19 -7.05 10.17
C PHE A 314 -8.69 -5.67 10.62
N PRO A 315 -9.81 -5.60 11.38
CA PRO A 315 -10.39 -4.32 11.79
C PRO A 315 -9.52 -3.55 12.78
N ALA A 316 -8.76 -4.25 13.63
CA ALA A 316 -7.90 -3.63 14.63
C ALA A 316 -6.63 -3.06 13.97
N PHE A 317 -6.38 -1.76 14.20
CA PHE A 317 -5.21 -1.05 13.66
C PHE A 317 -5.05 -1.09 12.13
N GLY A 318 -6.13 -1.42 11.38
CA GLY A 318 -6.13 -1.43 9.92
C GLY A 318 -5.99 -0.02 9.32
N LEU A 319 -5.80 0.04 8.00
CA LEU A 319 -5.70 1.30 7.24
C LEU A 319 -6.93 2.17 7.41
N GLY A 320 -8.13 1.56 7.45
CA GLY A 320 -9.37 2.29 7.69
C GLY A 320 -9.40 2.99 9.05
N SER A 321 -8.68 2.48 10.05
CA SER A 321 -8.55 3.15 11.36
C SER A 321 -7.74 4.44 11.26
N GLU A 322 -6.66 4.44 10.49
CA GLU A 322 -5.84 5.63 10.21
C GLU A 322 -6.63 6.65 9.40
N ILE A 323 -7.36 6.22 8.37
CA ILE A 323 -8.22 7.12 7.58
C ILE A 323 -9.28 7.77 8.49
N CYS A 324 -9.93 7.00 9.38
CA CYS A 324 -10.88 7.54 10.36
C CYS A 324 -10.23 8.60 11.25
N ALA A 325 -9.03 8.36 11.76
CA ALA A 325 -8.32 9.31 12.61
C ALA A 325 -8.04 10.62 11.85
N GLN A 326 -7.46 10.53 10.64
CA GLN A 326 -7.14 11.72 9.84
C GLN A 326 -8.37 12.51 9.39
N ILE A 327 -9.49 11.84 9.11
CA ILE A 327 -10.77 12.53 8.83
C ILE A 327 -11.27 13.27 10.06
N MET A 328 -11.21 12.65 11.25
CA MET A 328 -11.61 13.30 12.50
C MET A 328 -10.72 14.48 12.91
N GLU A 329 -9.45 14.47 12.49
CA GLU A 329 -8.46 15.52 12.74
C GLU A 329 -8.48 16.64 11.68
N SER A 330 -9.28 16.47 10.63
CA SER A 330 -9.37 17.39 9.49
C SER A 330 -10.68 18.16 9.45
N GLU A 331 -10.77 19.14 8.54
CA GLU A 331 -12.01 19.87 8.27
C GLU A 331 -13.15 18.99 7.73
N ALA A 332 -12.85 17.80 7.19
CA ALA A 332 -13.87 16.86 6.70
C ALA A 332 -14.83 16.41 7.81
N PHE A 333 -14.40 16.46 9.08
CA PHE A 333 -15.25 16.14 10.22
C PHE A 333 -16.54 16.98 10.25
N ASP A 334 -16.45 18.26 9.93
CA ASP A 334 -17.58 19.19 9.93
C ASP A 334 -18.62 18.89 8.82
N TYR A 335 -18.24 18.04 7.85
CA TYR A 335 -19.09 17.66 6.72
C TYR A 335 -19.73 16.27 6.88
N LEU A 336 -19.33 15.49 7.89
CA LEU A 336 -19.86 14.15 8.07
C LEU A 336 -21.32 14.18 8.56
N ASP A 337 -22.22 13.56 7.79
CA ASP A 337 -23.62 13.34 8.17
C ASP A 337 -23.84 11.99 8.89
N ALA A 338 -22.84 11.12 8.90
CA ALA A 338 -22.89 9.80 9.52
C ALA A 338 -21.49 9.41 10.04
N PRO A 339 -21.39 8.49 11.02
CA PRO A 339 -20.10 7.89 11.37
C PRO A 339 -19.42 7.26 10.15
N VAL A 340 -18.08 7.32 10.11
CA VAL A 340 -17.32 6.59 9.09
C VAL A 340 -17.54 5.10 9.28
N GLU A 341 -17.91 4.41 8.21
CA GLU A 341 -18.13 2.97 8.20
C GLU A 341 -16.91 2.24 7.66
N ARG A 342 -16.53 1.11 8.29
CA ARG A 342 -15.40 0.30 7.86
C ARG A 342 -15.85 -1.08 7.43
N VAL A 343 -15.46 -1.50 6.23
CA VAL A 343 -15.60 -2.88 5.72
C VAL A 343 -14.22 -3.51 5.73
N THR A 344 -14.03 -4.50 6.57
CA THR A 344 -12.74 -5.15 6.81
C THR A 344 -12.83 -6.65 6.66
N GLY A 345 -11.72 -7.35 6.63
CA GLY A 345 -11.69 -8.78 6.92
C GLY A 345 -12.26 -9.08 8.30
N ALA A 346 -12.72 -10.30 8.51
CA ALA A 346 -13.18 -10.75 9.82
C ALA A 346 -12.00 -10.82 10.79
N ASP A 347 -12.25 -10.52 12.08
CA ASP A 347 -11.21 -10.57 13.13
C ASP A 347 -10.94 -12.01 13.60
N ILE A 348 -10.57 -12.86 12.66
CA ILE A 348 -10.23 -14.27 12.85
C ILE A 348 -9.08 -14.67 11.91
N PRO A 349 -8.24 -15.67 12.24
CA PRO A 349 -7.37 -16.32 11.28
C PRO A 349 -8.21 -16.91 10.13
N THR A 350 -7.78 -16.71 8.88
CA THR A 350 -8.54 -17.13 7.70
C THR A 350 -8.76 -18.64 7.69
N PRO A 351 -10.01 -19.12 7.60
CA PRO A 351 -10.32 -20.53 7.52
C PRO A 351 -9.87 -21.16 6.20
N TYR A 352 -9.55 -22.46 6.23
CA TYR A 352 -9.25 -23.22 4.99
C TYR A 352 -10.51 -23.60 4.20
N ALA A 353 -11.63 -23.85 4.89
CA ALA A 353 -12.86 -24.28 4.24
C ALA A 353 -13.44 -23.14 3.40
N GLU A 354 -13.66 -23.36 2.11
CA GLU A 354 -14.06 -22.35 1.10
C GLU A 354 -15.30 -21.53 1.52
N ASN A 355 -16.30 -22.17 2.11
CA ASN A 355 -17.51 -21.49 2.56
C ASN A 355 -17.27 -20.55 3.73
N LEU A 356 -16.31 -20.86 4.61
CA LEU A 356 -15.89 -19.99 5.70
C LEU A 356 -14.91 -18.91 5.25
N GLU A 357 -13.99 -19.25 4.34
CA GLU A 357 -13.07 -18.30 3.71
C GLU A 357 -13.85 -17.15 3.06
N LYS A 358 -14.88 -17.45 2.27
CA LYS A 358 -15.75 -16.45 1.63
C LYS A 358 -16.47 -15.52 2.62
N LEU A 359 -16.70 -15.96 3.84
CA LEU A 359 -17.29 -15.13 4.90
C LEU A 359 -16.26 -14.24 5.61
N SER A 360 -14.97 -14.49 5.38
CA SER A 360 -13.89 -13.81 6.09
C SER A 360 -13.43 -12.53 5.42
N PHE A 361 -13.84 -12.28 4.18
CA PHE A 361 -13.36 -11.12 3.41
C PHE A 361 -14.51 -10.22 2.96
N PRO A 362 -14.22 -8.93 2.67
CA PRO A 362 -15.15 -8.02 2.03
C PRO A 362 -15.70 -8.58 0.72
N THR A 363 -16.98 -8.32 0.47
CA THR A 363 -17.61 -8.57 -0.84
C THR A 363 -18.34 -7.32 -1.33
N PRO A 364 -18.60 -7.19 -2.63
CA PRO A 364 -19.37 -6.06 -3.16
C PRO A 364 -20.72 -5.86 -2.47
N GLU A 365 -21.40 -6.96 -2.10
CA GLU A 365 -22.70 -6.94 -1.42
C GLU A 365 -22.58 -6.37 0.00
N ILE A 366 -21.50 -6.71 0.73
CA ILE A 366 -21.23 -6.16 2.06
C ILE A 366 -20.92 -4.66 1.95
N VAL A 367 -20.09 -4.25 0.99
CA VAL A 367 -19.75 -2.84 0.76
C VAL A 367 -21.02 -2.05 0.43
N ALA A 368 -21.86 -2.52 -0.50
CA ALA A 368 -23.12 -1.86 -0.85
C ALA A 368 -24.09 -1.77 0.34
N ARG A 369 -24.20 -2.83 1.16
CA ARG A 369 -25.02 -2.83 2.37
C ARG A 369 -24.53 -1.79 3.38
N VAL A 370 -23.22 -1.71 3.61
CA VAL A 370 -22.63 -0.76 4.54
C VAL A 370 -22.77 0.68 4.03
N ALA A 371 -22.65 0.92 2.73
CA ALA A 371 -22.90 2.21 2.12
C ALA A 371 -24.37 2.66 2.29
N ARG A 372 -25.35 1.75 2.14
CA ARG A 372 -26.77 2.05 2.46
C ARG A 372 -26.94 2.44 3.93
N ARG A 373 -26.25 1.73 4.85
CA ARG A 373 -26.29 2.06 6.28
C ARG A 373 -25.79 3.46 6.55
N ALA A 374 -24.66 3.86 5.95
CA ALA A 374 -24.12 5.21 6.03
C ALA A 374 -25.11 6.28 5.49
N LEU A 375 -25.97 5.89 4.57
CA LEU A 375 -27.01 6.73 3.98
C LEU A 375 -28.35 6.66 4.72
N TYR A 376 -28.45 5.89 5.83
CA TYR A 376 -29.69 5.62 6.55
C TYR A 376 -30.79 4.99 5.66
N ARG A 377 -30.39 4.27 4.60
CA ARG A 377 -31.26 3.53 3.70
C ARG A 377 -31.10 2.03 3.98
N VAL A 378 -31.83 1.51 4.97
CA VAL A 378 -31.82 0.09 5.38
C VAL A 378 -33.05 -0.63 4.80
#